data_8f2b7d31cffceb22ffe01b054b1da6ab
#
_entry.id   8f2b7d31cffceb22ffe01b054b1da6ab
#
_cell.length_a   1.000
_cell.length_b   1.000
_cell.length_c   1.000
_cell.angle_alpha   90.00
_cell.angle_beta   90.00
_cell.angle_gamma   90.00
#
_symmetry.space_group_name_H-M   'P 1'
#
loop_
_entity.id
_entity.type
_entity.pdbx_description
1 polymer ?
#
loop_
_entity_poly.entity_id
_entity_poly.type
_entity_poly.pdbx_seq_one_letter_code
_entity_poly.pdbx_strand_id
1 'polypeptide(L)'
;MFLGLNVSSAKVAASYLRTQNFDVEGPDPGSLMKEGETKPPPPQWYSVGTADKPAPNKQGFSVPIFLIEYPSGDWYDKARKEGRTEHPNTAIDIHAVWFAVHDVKSQLRTLRDAGFEADESRDVKLLGAHGRVLKAGSGAMILLESSDKSSVLQKYLSGHDEGIIALSVEVSDLRKAQSMAESVTGGKMDTYKGTYGKSFLLSPDATHGVWLEMFQR
;
A
#
# COMPACT_ATOMS: atom_id res chain seq x y z
N MET A 1 -8.24 5.92 2.54
CA MET A 1 -6.96 5.33 3.05
C MET A 1 -5.85 5.72 2.09
N PHE A 2 -4.67 6.10 2.60
CA PHE A 2 -3.49 6.46 1.78
C PHE A 2 -2.33 5.54 2.10
N LEU A 3 -1.48 5.28 1.12
CA LEU A 3 -0.21 4.57 1.28
C LEU A 3 0.95 5.56 1.34
N GLY A 4 1.67 5.61 2.47
CA GLY A 4 2.93 6.34 2.60
C GLY A 4 4.10 5.48 2.12
N LEU A 5 4.87 5.96 1.16
CA LEU A 5 6.06 5.31 0.65
C LEU A 5 7.31 6.02 1.17
N ASN A 6 8.16 5.30 1.90
CA ASN A 6 9.37 5.88 2.47
C ASN A 6 10.38 6.23 1.37
N VAL A 7 10.93 7.44 1.46
CA VAL A 7 11.99 7.93 0.56
C VAL A 7 13.19 8.42 1.36
N SER A 8 14.37 8.32 0.78
CA SER A 8 15.61 8.78 1.42
C SER A 8 15.70 10.30 1.54
N SER A 9 14.99 11.05 0.66
CA SER A 9 14.90 12.51 0.72
C SER A 9 13.63 13.01 0.06
N ALA A 10 12.75 13.60 0.86
CA ALA A 10 11.52 14.24 0.39
C ALA A 10 11.80 15.39 -0.58
N LYS A 11 12.86 16.17 -0.31
CA LYS A 11 13.29 17.28 -1.18
C LYS A 11 13.73 16.79 -2.57
N VAL A 12 14.50 15.70 -2.64
CA VAL A 12 14.95 15.12 -3.91
C VAL A 12 13.76 14.53 -4.67
N ALA A 13 12.89 13.79 -3.97
CA ALA A 13 11.69 13.22 -4.56
C ALA A 13 10.75 14.30 -5.13
N ALA A 14 10.49 15.38 -4.38
CA ALA A 14 9.68 16.50 -4.85
C ALA A 14 10.29 17.19 -6.08
N SER A 15 11.60 17.40 -6.06
CA SER A 15 12.31 17.98 -7.23
C SER A 15 12.19 17.08 -8.45
N TYR A 16 12.41 15.79 -8.30
CA TYR A 16 12.27 14.81 -9.40
C TYR A 16 10.85 14.84 -9.97
N LEU A 17 9.81 14.70 -9.15
CA LEU A 17 8.43 14.72 -9.60
C LEU A 17 8.08 16.01 -10.37
N ARG A 18 8.58 17.17 -9.93
CA ARG A 18 8.40 18.45 -10.66
C ARG A 18 9.04 18.40 -12.05
N THR A 19 10.22 17.77 -12.21
CA THR A 19 10.85 17.60 -13.54
C THR A 19 10.05 16.68 -14.46
N GLN A 20 9.27 15.76 -13.87
CA GLN A 20 8.35 14.87 -14.58
C GLN A 20 6.94 15.46 -14.74
N ASN A 21 6.81 16.77 -14.58
CA ASN A 21 5.57 17.52 -14.77
C ASN A 21 4.42 17.19 -13.80
N PHE A 22 4.74 16.67 -12.59
CA PHE A 22 3.75 16.52 -11.54
C PHE A 22 3.43 17.86 -10.87
N ASP A 23 2.17 18.02 -10.44
CA ASP A 23 1.72 19.12 -9.58
C ASP A 23 1.98 18.75 -8.12
N VAL A 24 3.17 19.08 -7.65
CA VAL A 24 3.74 18.57 -6.39
C VAL A 24 3.43 19.49 -5.22
N GLU A 25 2.84 18.93 -4.18
CA GLU A 25 2.66 19.52 -2.86
C GLU A 25 3.78 19.07 -1.91
N GLY A 26 4.27 19.98 -1.11
CA GLY A 26 5.38 19.73 -0.18
C GLY A 26 6.80 19.94 -0.78
N PRO A 27 7.86 19.52 -0.06
CA PRO A 27 7.85 18.75 1.20
C PRO A 27 7.31 19.54 2.39
N ASP A 28 6.31 18.96 3.07
CA ASP A 28 5.70 19.56 4.25
C ASP A 28 6.24 18.90 5.53
N PRO A 29 6.74 19.71 6.49
CA PRO A 29 7.21 19.19 7.76
C PRO A 29 6.06 18.74 8.64
N GLY A 30 6.22 17.62 9.33
CA GLY A 30 5.26 17.13 10.31
C GLY A 30 5.95 16.68 11.60
N SER A 31 5.21 16.79 12.70
CA SER A 31 5.65 16.37 14.03
C SER A 31 4.46 16.05 14.91
N LEU A 32 4.65 15.13 15.87
CA LEU A 32 3.67 14.85 16.91
C LEU A 32 3.98 15.68 18.14
N MET A 33 3.03 16.53 18.56
CA MET A 33 3.08 17.19 19.85
C MET A 33 2.65 16.23 20.96
N LYS A 34 3.40 16.20 22.04
CA LYS A 34 2.98 15.49 23.26
C LYS A 34 2.00 16.36 24.04
N GLU A 35 1.17 15.70 24.82
CA GLU A 35 0.23 16.39 25.72
C GLU A 35 1.00 17.34 26.66
N GLY A 36 0.57 18.61 26.70
CA GLY A 36 1.23 19.68 27.49
C GLY A 36 2.37 20.43 26.79
N GLU A 37 2.79 20.03 25.60
CA GLU A 37 3.76 20.81 24.81
C GLU A 37 3.10 22.05 24.20
N THR A 38 3.75 23.20 24.32
CA THR A 38 3.25 24.49 23.78
C THR A 38 3.93 24.90 22.47
N LYS A 39 4.98 24.20 22.08
CA LYS A 39 5.72 24.42 20.84
C LYS A 39 5.89 23.10 20.11
N PRO A 40 5.69 23.07 18.77
CA PRO A 40 5.95 21.87 18.00
C PRO A 40 7.42 21.46 18.11
N PRO A 41 7.72 20.18 18.29
CA PRO A 41 9.09 19.67 18.23
C PRO A 41 9.65 19.85 16.81
N PRO A 42 10.97 19.65 16.61
CA PRO A 42 11.55 19.60 15.27
C PRO A 42 10.81 18.60 14.38
N PRO A 43 10.77 18.81 13.06
CA PRO A 43 10.10 17.90 12.16
C PRO A 43 10.57 16.46 12.33
N GLN A 44 9.62 15.54 12.51
CA GLN A 44 9.86 14.09 12.64
C GLN A 44 9.74 13.40 11.28
N TRP A 45 9.04 14.03 10.33
CA TRP A 45 8.93 13.57 8.94
C TRP A 45 8.74 14.75 8.00
N TYR A 46 8.94 14.49 6.72
CA TYR A 46 8.56 15.37 5.61
C TYR A 46 7.70 14.57 4.63
N SER A 47 6.54 15.11 4.24
CA SER A 47 5.64 14.48 3.29
C SER A 47 5.61 15.21 1.96
N VAL A 48 5.49 14.46 0.87
CA VAL A 48 5.34 14.95 -0.50
C VAL A 48 4.15 14.25 -1.13
N GLY A 49 3.21 15.04 -1.61
CA GLY A 49 2.06 14.56 -2.37
C GLY A 49 1.99 15.20 -3.73
N THR A 50 0.88 14.97 -4.40
CA THR A 50 0.48 15.70 -5.61
C THR A 50 -0.93 16.24 -5.41
N ALA A 51 -1.24 17.34 -6.07
CA ALA A 51 -2.57 17.95 -5.98
C ALA A 51 -3.65 16.95 -6.44
N ASP A 52 -4.76 16.87 -5.69
CA ASP A 52 -5.93 16.04 -6.06
C ASP A 52 -6.53 16.48 -7.40
N LYS A 53 -6.44 17.75 -7.71
CA LYS A 53 -6.84 18.34 -8.98
C LYS A 53 -5.66 19.10 -9.58
N PRO A 54 -4.78 18.42 -10.30
CA PRO A 54 -3.61 19.03 -10.89
C PRO A 54 -3.96 20.20 -11.81
N ALA A 55 -3.09 21.21 -11.86
CA ALA A 55 -3.21 22.33 -12.79
C ALA A 55 -3.23 21.82 -14.25
N PRO A 56 -3.78 22.60 -15.20
CA PRO A 56 -3.76 22.24 -16.62
C PRO A 56 -2.36 21.85 -17.09
N ASN A 57 -2.27 20.73 -17.82
CA ASN A 57 -1.02 20.13 -18.31
C ASN A 57 -0.07 19.60 -17.22
N LYS A 58 -0.53 19.48 -16.00
CA LYS A 58 0.19 18.77 -14.91
C LYS A 58 -0.44 17.42 -14.67
N GLN A 59 0.33 16.51 -14.05
CA GLN A 59 -0.19 15.22 -13.60
C GLN A 59 -0.14 15.10 -12.08
N GLY A 60 -0.97 14.23 -11.53
CA GLY A 60 -0.99 13.87 -10.12
C GLY A 60 -1.04 12.36 -9.97
N PHE A 61 -0.83 11.87 -8.75
CA PHE A 61 -1.12 10.48 -8.44
C PHE A 61 -2.63 10.26 -8.47
N SER A 62 -3.08 9.31 -9.26
CA SER A 62 -4.48 8.92 -9.32
C SER A 62 -4.81 7.79 -8.32
N VAL A 63 -3.79 7.11 -7.79
CA VAL A 63 -3.94 6.21 -6.65
C VAL A 63 -3.53 6.94 -5.36
N PRO A 64 -4.14 6.61 -4.20
CA PRO A 64 -3.93 7.36 -2.96
C PRO A 64 -2.57 7.03 -2.32
N ILE A 65 -1.50 7.58 -2.88
CA ILE A 65 -0.13 7.46 -2.37
C ILE A 65 0.46 8.84 -2.06
N PHE A 66 1.40 8.87 -1.12
CA PHE A 66 2.27 10.00 -0.86
C PHE A 66 3.68 9.49 -0.49
N LEU A 67 4.68 10.35 -0.63
CA LEU A 67 6.06 10.02 -0.26
C LEU A 67 6.36 10.62 1.10
N ILE A 68 7.15 9.91 1.92
CA ILE A 68 7.48 10.34 3.28
C ILE A 68 8.95 10.08 3.58
N GLU A 69 9.62 11.07 4.16
CA GLU A 69 10.98 10.96 4.69
C GLU A 69 10.91 11.01 6.21
N TYR A 70 11.58 10.07 6.89
CA TYR A 70 11.84 10.10 8.32
C TYR A 70 13.32 10.40 8.55
N PRO A 71 13.70 11.66 8.93
CA PRO A 71 15.10 12.05 9.06
C PRO A 71 15.89 11.23 10.08
N SER A 72 15.22 10.79 11.16
CA SER A 72 15.79 9.88 12.17
C SER A 72 15.38 8.44 11.89
N GLY A 73 15.92 7.78 10.89
CA GLY A 73 15.49 6.46 10.42
C GLY A 73 15.56 5.28 11.42
N ASP A 74 15.78 5.54 12.71
CA ASP A 74 15.98 4.53 13.76
C ASP A 74 14.70 4.08 14.50
N TRP A 75 13.54 4.71 14.23
CA TRP A 75 12.29 4.42 14.95
C TRP A 75 11.84 2.95 14.80
N TYR A 76 12.06 2.35 13.63
CA TYR A 76 11.70 0.95 13.38
C TYR A 76 12.62 -0.02 14.14
N ASP A 77 13.92 0.25 14.11
CA ASP A 77 14.90 -0.54 14.87
C ASP A 77 14.66 -0.45 16.37
N LYS A 78 14.29 0.73 16.85
CA LYS A 78 13.89 0.93 18.24
C LYS A 78 12.63 0.14 18.57
N ALA A 79 11.59 0.22 17.75
CA ALA A 79 10.35 -0.53 17.92
C ALA A 79 10.60 -2.05 17.96
N ARG A 80 11.48 -2.55 17.09
CA ARG A 80 11.88 -3.96 17.05
C ARG A 80 12.61 -4.37 18.35
N LYS A 81 13.57 -3.58 18.80
CA LYS A 81 14.31 -3.85 20.06
C LYS A 81 13.39 -3.86 21.29
N GLU A 82 12.31 -3.09 21.26
CA GLU A 82 11.31 -3.01 22.31
C GLU A 82 10.20 -4.08 22.16
N GLY A 83 10.28 -5.00 21.21
CA GLY A 83 9.27 -6.04 20.94
C GLY A 83 7.95 -5.53 20.39
N ARG A 84 7.86 -4.25 20.01
CA ARG A 84 6.61 -3.62 19.50
C ARG A 84 6.25 -4.01 18.07
N THR A 85 7.11 -4.80 17.41
CA THR A 85 6.87 -5.36 16.06
C THR A 85 6.48 -6.84 16.11
N GLU A 86 6.29 -7.41 17.29
CA GLU A 86 5.83 -8.78 17.45
C GLU A 86 4.31 -8.83 17.42
N HIS A 87 3.76 -9.67 16.55
CA HIS A 87 2.33 -9.83 16.39
C HIS A 87 1.89 -11.27 16.71
N PRO A 88 0.80 -11.47 17.50
CA PRO A 88 0.30 -12.80 17.85
C PRO A 88 -0.01 -13.68 16.62
N ASN A 89 -0.47 -13.07 15.53
CA ASN A 89 -0.76 -13.73 14.25
C ASN A 89 0.50 -13.97 13.39
N THR A 90 1.69 -13.77 13.95
CA THR A 90 3.00 -13.98 13.32
C THR A 90 3.31 -13.06 12.13
N ALA A 91 2.55 -11.98 11.95
CA ALA A 91 2.82 -10.99 10.90
C ALA A 91 4.19 -10.33 11.13
N ILE A 92 4.96 -10.19 10.05
CA ILE A 92 6.31 -9.59 10.07
C ILE A 92 6.44 -8.37 9.16
N ASP A 93 5.66 -8.29 8.07
CA ASP A 93 5.72 -7.18 7.14
C ASP A 93 4.43 -7.03 6.31
N ILE A 94 4.11 -5.80 5.91
CA ILE A 94 3.15 -5.52 4.85
C ILE A 94 3.95 -5.46 3.55
N HIS A 95 3.93 -6.56 2.80
CA HIS A 95 4.77 -6.72 1.62
C HIS A 95 4.20 -6.05 0.37
N ALA A 96 2.88 -6.04 0.20
CA ALA A 96 2.25 -5.40 -0.95
C ALA A 96 0.93 -4.72 -0.59
N VAL A 97 0.62 -3.66 -1.34
CA VAL A 97 -0.68 -2.98 -1.30
C VAL A 97 -1.32 -3.07 -2.68
N TRP A 98 -2.58 -3.49 -2.73
CA TRP A 98 -3.32 -3.70 -3.98
C TRP A 98 -4.30 -2.55 -4.21
N PHE A 99 -4.24 -1.98 -5.38
CA PHE A 99 -5.11 -0.88 -5.79
C PHE A 99 -6.09 -1.37 -6.86
N ALA A 100 -7.38 -1.11 -6.62
CA ALA A 100 -8.41 -1.22 -7.65
C ALA A 100 -8.37 0.03 -8.53
N VAL A 101 -8.22 -0.15 -9.83
CA VAL A 101 -8.17 0.93 -10.81
C VAL A 101 -9.03 0.61 -12.03
N HIS A 102 -9.50 1.64 -12.74
CA HIS A 102 -10.29 1.46 -13.96
C HIS A 102 -9.43 1.13 -15.18
N ASP A 103 -8.20 1.64 -15.22
CA ASP A 103 -7.27 1.49 -16.35
C ASP A 103 -5.83 1.35 -15.83
N VAL A 104 -5.37 0.12 -15.72
CA VAL A 104 -3.99 -0.21 -15.30
C VAL A 104 -2.96 0.43 -16.22
N LYS A 105 -3.22 0.51 -17.53
CA LYS A 105 -2.25 1.07 -18.48
C LYS A 105 -2.04 2.57 -18.27
N SER A 106 -3.10 3.30 -17.96
CA SER A 106 -3.02 4.73 -17.64
C SER A 106 -2.26 4.94 -16.34
N GLN A 107 -2.60 4.20 -15.29
CA GLN A 107 -1.94 4.28 -13.99
C GLN A 107 -0.44 3.94 -14.06
N LEU A 108 -0.09 2.90 -14.82
CA LEU A 108 1.31 2.51 -15.04
C LEU A 108 2.13 3.62 -15.68
N ARG A 109 1.55 4.38 -16.60
CA ARG A 109 2.25 5.49 -17.25
C ARG A 109 2.62 6.55 -16.23
N THR A 110 1.64 7.01 -15.48
CA THR A 110 1.83 8.01 -14.40
C THR A 110 2.85 7.55 -13.36
N LEU A 111 2.75 6.29 -12.89
CA LEU A 111 3.66 5.78 -11.88
C LEU A 111 5.09 5.55 -12.41
N ARG A 112 5.24 5.19 -13.69
CA ARG A 112 6.57 5.14 -14.34
C ARG A 112 7.21 6.51 -14.45
N ASP A 113 6.44 7.53 -14.81
CA ASP A 113 6.92 8.92 -14.82
C ASP A 113 7.33 9.36 -13.42
N ALA A 114 6.67 8.85 -12.38
CA ALA A 114 7.07 9.05 -10.98
C ALA A 114 8.29 8.24 -10.54
N GLY A 115 8.85 7.38 -11.41
CA GLY A 115 10.07 6.60 -11.14
C GLY A 115 9.82 5.17 -10.63
N PHE A 116 8.57 4.68 -10.63
CA PHE A 116 8.29 3.30 -10.24
C PHE A 116 8.55 2.32 -11.40
N GLU A 117 9.20 1.22 -11.08
CA GLU A 117 9.45 0.14 -12.05
C GLU A 117 8.30 -0.85 -12.06
N ALA A 118 7.72 -1.07 -13.24
CA ALA A 118 6.74 -2.13 -13.42
C ALA A 118 7.45 -3.48 -13.63
N ASP A 119 6.96 -4.47 -12.92
CA ASP A 119 7.40 -5.86 -12.99
C ASP A 119 6.38 -6.72 -13.73
N GLU A 120 6.07 -7.87 -13.19
CA GLU A 120 5.24 -8.93 -13.80
C GLU A 120 3.76 -8.54 -13.96
N SER A 121 3.12 -9.16 -14.95
CA SER A 121 1.66 -9.24 -15.04
C SER A 121 1.11 -10.17 -13.96
N ARG A 122 -0.09 -9.87 -13.48
CA ARG A 122 -0.71 -10.63 -12.40
C ARG A 122 -2.20 -10.86 -12.66
N ASP A 123 -2.62 -12.13 -12.49
CA ASP A 123 -4.03 -12.51 -12.49
C ASP A 123 -4.47 -12.88 -11.08
N VAL A 124 -5.53 -12.25 -10.61
CA VAL A 124 -6.13 -12.51 -9.29
C VAL A 124 -7.53 -13.06 -9.51
N LYS A 125 -7.60 -14.37 -9.77
CA LYS A 125 -8.86 -15.07 -10.11
C LYS A 125 -9.97 -14.89 -9.08
N LEU A 126 -9.62 -14.87 -7.77
CA LEU A 126 -10.58 -14.65 -6.67
C LEU A 126 -11.31 -13.31 -6.76
N LEU A 127 -10.66 -12.28 -7.30
CA LEU A 127 -11.27 -10.96 -7.50
C LEU A 127 -11.81 -10.76 -8.92
N GLY A 128 -11.57 -11.71 -9.83
CA GLY A 128 -11.85 -11.54 -11.26
C GLY A 128 -11.10 -10.35 -11.82
N ALA A 129 -9.80 -10.27 -11.54
CA ALA A 129 -8.97 -9.12 -11.84
C ALA A 129 -7.64 -9.54 -12.50
N HIS A 130 -7.10 -8.63 -13.31
CA HIS A 130 -5.74 -8.73 -13.83
C HIS A 130 -5.02 -7.39 -13.64
N GLY A 131 -3.71 -7.41 -13.68
CA GLY A 131 -2.97 -6.17 -13.45
C GLY A 131 -1.46 -6.30 -13.51
N ARG A 132 -0.80 -5.40 -12.81
CA ARG A 132 0.65 -5.26 -12.81
C ARG A 132 1.20 -5.05 -11.41
N VAL A 133 2.34 -5.66 -11.15
CA VAL A 133 3.15 -5.42 -9.96
C VAL A 133 4.14 -4.29 -10.25
N LEU A 134 4.31 -3.37 -9.31
CA LEU A 134 5.34 -2.33 -9.32
C LEU A 134 6.19 -2.50 -8.06
N LYS A 135 7.51 -2.38 -8.23
CA LYS A 135 8.44 -2.40 -7.11
C LYS A 135 8.34 -1.10 -6.30
N ALA A 136 8.30 -1.23 -4.98
CA ALA A 136 8.28 -0.11 -4.04
C ALA A 136 9.25 -0.43 -2.88
N GLY A 137 10.55 -0.19 -3.09
CA GLY A 137 11.59 -0.59 -2.13
C GLY A 137 11.67 -2.11 -1.96
N SER A 138 11.54 -2.60 -0.73
CA SER A 138 11.45 -4.04 -0.41
C SER A 138 10.07 -4.64 -0.63
N GLY A 139 9.05 -3.80 -0.81
CA GLY A 139 7.67 -4.19 -1.03
C GLY A 139 7.20 -3.96 -2.46
N ALA A 140 5.88 -4.00 -2.66
CA ALA A 140 5.25 -3.83 -3.96
C ALA A 140 3.92 -3.07 -3.90
N MET A 141 3.57 -2.44 -5.00
CA MET A 141 2.21 -2.02 -5.31
C MET A 141 1.64 -2.93 -6.40
N ILE A 142 0.40 -3.33 -6.29
CA ILE A 142 -0.29 -4.15 -7.30
C ILE A 142 -1.47 -3.34 -7.81
N LEU A 143 -1.41 -2.93 -9.08
CA LEU A 143 -2.54 -2.30 -9.74
C LEU A 143 -3.41 -3.37 -10.38
N LEU A 144 -4.69 -3.36 -10.09
CA LEU A 144 -5.66 -4.33 -10.59
C LEU A 144 -6.81 -3.64 -11.30
N GLU A 145 -7.13 -4.11 -12.50
CA GLU A 145 -8.37 -3.77 -13.21
C GLU A 145 -9.25 -5.00 -13.37
N SER A 146 -10.53 -4.77 -13.55
CA SER A 146 -11.52 -5.85 -13.67
C SER A 146 -11.34 -6.64 -14.97
N SER A 147 -11.38 -7.96 -14.87
CA SER A 147 -11.38 -8.85 -16.04
C SER A 147 -12.75 -8.92 -16.75
N ASP A 148 -13.84 -8.67 -16.03
CA ASP A 148 -15.21 -8.71 -16.54
C ASP A 148 -16.19 -7.92 -15.65
N LYS A 149 -17.39 -7.63 -16.21
CA LYS A 149 -18.43 -6.83 -15.56
C LYS A 149 -19.06 -7.48 -14.31
N SER A 150 -18.91 -8.78 -14.13
CA SER A 150 -19.48 -9.53 -13.00
C SER A 150 -18.48 -9.75 -11.86
N SER A 151 -17.24 -9.38 -12.06
CA SER A 151 -16.14 -9.60 -11.12
C SER A 151 -16.36 -8.91 -9.77
N VAL A 152 -15.70 -9.44 -8.73
CA VAL A 152 -15.68 -8.80 -7.40
C VAL A 152 -15.08 -7.40 -7.49
N LEU A 153 -14.01 -7.24 -8.26
CA LEU A 153 -13.35 -5.95 -8.44
C LEU A 153 -14.25 -4.93 -9.15
N GLN A 154 -15.01 -5.36 -10.17
CA GLN A 154 -15.94 -4.46 -10.85
C GLN A 154 -17.08 -3.99 -9.92
N LYS A 155 -17.60 -4.87 -9.08
CA LYS A 155 -18.60 -4.51 -8.08
C LYS A 155 -18.06 -3.47 -7.09
N TYR A 156 -16.82 -3.63 -6.65
CA TYR A 156 -16.15 -2.64 -5.81
C TYR A 156 -16.06 -1.28 -6.53
N LEU A 157 -15.50 -1.23 -7.73
CA LEU A 157 -15.32 0.00 -8.51
C LEU A 157 -16.64 0.67 -8.93
N SER A 158 -17.76 -0.07 -8.95
CA SER A 158 -19.08 0.51 -9.24
C SER A 158 -19.67 1.30 -8.07
N GLY A 159 -19.18 1.08 -6.86
CA GLY A 159 -19.67 1.75 -5.65
C GLY A 159 -18.60 2.61 -4.94
N HIS A 160 -17.36 2.58 -5.42
CA HIS A 160 -16.22 3.26 -4.81
C HIS A 160 -15.32 3.86 -5.88
N ASP A 161 -14.58 4.90 -5.52
CA ASP A 161 -13.49 5.42 -6.32
C ASP A 161 -12.31 4.43 -6.39
N GLU A 162 -11.37 4.68 -7.30
CA GLU A 162 -10.07 3.98 -7.33
C GLU A 162 -9.37 4.07 -5.96
N GLY A 163 -8.80 2.96 -5.50
CA GLY A 163 -8.21 2.96 -4.16
C GLY A 163 -7.67 1.61 -3.69
N ILE A 164 -7.26 1.57 -2.44
CA ILE A 164 -6.71 0.37 -1.81
C ILE A 164 -7.83 -0.64 -1.59
N ILE A 165 -7.68 -1.83 -2.17
CA ILE A 165 -8.63 -2.94 -2.03
C ILE A 165 -8.08 -4.10 -1.20
N ALA A 166 -6.76 -4.29 -1.18
CA ALA A 166 -6.14 -5.40 -0.44
C ALA A 166 -4.74 -5.08 0.06
N LEU A 167 -4.30 -5.87 1.03
CA LEU A 167 -2.91 -5.91 1.53
C LEU A 167 -2.39 -7.35 1.48
N SER A 168 -1.10 -7.54 1.14
CA SER A 168 -0.40 -8.81 1.35
C SER A 168 0.53 -8.67 2.55
N VAL A 169 0.28 -9.46 3.58
CA VAL A 169 1.03 -9.49 4.84
C VAL A 169 1.86 -10.76 4.90
N GLU A 170 3.16 -10.61 5.02
CA GLU A 170 4.08 -11.73 5.26
C GLU A 170 3.98 -12.18 6.71
N VAL A 171 3.91 -13.50 6.91
CA VAL A 171 3.87 -14.13 8.23
C VAL A 171 4.99 -15.15 8.38
N SER A 172 5.52 -15.31 9.59
CA SER A 172 6.56 -16.31 9.87
C SER A 172 5.98 -17.73 10.05
N ASP A 173 4.68 -17.85 10.38
CA ASP A 173 3.96 -19.13 10.52
C ASP A 173 2.54 -18.99 9.95
N LEU A 174 2.35 -19.45 8.72
CA LEU A 174 1.06 -19.37 8.02
C LEU A 174 -0.02 -20.24 8.70
N ARG A 175 0.33 -21.39 9.27
CA ARG A 175 -0.63 -22.25 9.97
C ARG A 175 -1.16 -21.62 11.22
N LYS A 176 -0.29 -20.99 12.01
CA LYS A 176 -0.69 -20.25 13.21
C LYS A 176 -1.56 -19.04 12.84
N ALA A 177 -1.16 -18.27 11.83
CA ALA A 177 -1.94 -17.14 11.32
C ALA A 177 -3.34 -17.58 10.85
N GLN A 178 -3.42 -18.66 10.07
CA GLN A 178 -4.67 -19.24 9.58
C GLN A 178 -5.56 -19.71 10.75
N SER A 179 -5.03 -20.47 11.70
CA SER A 179 -5.78 -20.95 12.85
C SER A 179 -6.37 -19.80 13.70
N MET A 180 -5.61 -18.73 13.87
CA MET A 180 -6.11 -17.55 14.57
C MET A 180 -7.23 -16.84 13.77
N ALA A 181 -7.06 -16.68 12.46
CA ALA A 181 -8.07 -16.11 11.60
C ALA A 181 -9.36 -16.93 11.61
N GLU A 182 -9.27 -18.25 11.49
CA GLU A 182 -10.42 -19.19 11.56
C GLU A 182 -11.13 -19.10 12.93
N SER A 183 -10.40 -18.95 14.02
CA SER A 183 -10.99 -18.82 15.35
C SER A 183 -11.79 -17.53 15.55
N VAL A 184 -11.39 -16.45 14.88
CA VAL A 184 -12.06 -15.15 14.96
C VAL A 184 -13.26 -15.08 14.00
N THR A 185 -13.11 -15.62 12.80
CA THR A 185 -14.16 -15.55 11.76
C THR A 185 -15.19 -16.66 11.87
N GLY A 186 -14.89 -17.75 12.59
CA GLY A 186 -15.75 -18.94 12.73
C GLY A 186 -15.81 -19.79 11.47
N GLY A 187 -15.03 -19.48 10.44
CA GLY A 187 -15.01 -20.20 9.15
C GLY A 187 -13.65 -20.82 8.83
N LYS A 188 -13.65 -21.94 8.12
CA LYS A 188 -12.41 -22.50 7.56
C LYS A 188 -11.92 -21.66 6.40
N MET A 189 -10.60 -21.57 6.27
CA MET A 189 -9.93 -20.85 5.19
C MET A 189 -9.13 -21.80 4.33
N ASP A 190 -9.38 -21.76 3.02
CA ASP A 190 -8.58 -22.52 2.07
C ASP A 190 -7.26 -21.81 1.77
N THR A 191 -6.19 -22.57 1.68
CA THR A 191 -4.89 -22.04 1.23
C THR A 191 -4.75 -22.22 -0.28
N TYR A 192 -4.05 -21.25 -0.89
CA TYR A 192 -3.76 -21.27 -2.33
C TYR A 192 -2.30 -20.85 -2.58
N LYS A 193 -1.85 -21.01 -3.84
CA LYS A 193 -0.56 -20.47 -4.27
C LYS A 193 -0.76 -19.02 -4.68
N GLY A 194 -0.42 -18.10 -3.78
CA GLY A 194 -0.47 -16.65 -4.01
C GLY A 194 0.74 -16.12 -4.80
N THR A 195 0.83 -14.81 -4.87
CA THR A 195 1.91 -14.10 -5.56
C THR A 195 3.28 -14.37 -4.94
N TYR A 196 3.34 -14.36 -3.61
CA TYR A 196 4.59 -14.37 -2.86
C TYR A 196 4.86 -15.68 -2.14
N GLY A 197 3.95 -16.65 -2.22
CA GLY A 197 4.09 -17.94 -1.57
C GLY A 197 2.76 -18.61 -1.32
N LYS A 198 2.74 -19.55 -0.36
CA LYS A 198 1.50 -20.16 0.09
C LYS A 198 0.72 -19.13 0.90
N SER A 199 -0.56 -18.94 0.57
CA SER A 199 -1.40 -17.86 1.09
C SER A 199 -2.78 -18.35 1.51
N PHE A 200 -3.47 -17.57 2.32
CA PHE A 200 -4.93 -17.56 2.46
C PHE A 200 -5.44 -16.12 2.44
N LEU A 201 -6.73 -15.92 2.16
CA LEU A 201 -7.33 -14.61 1.98
C LEU A 201 -8.50 -14.42 2.96
N LEU A 202 -8.46 -13.31 3.71
CA LEU A 202 -9.56 -12.83 4.54
C LEU A 202 -10.42 -11.86 3.74
N SER A 203 -11.74 -12.00 3.86
CA SER A 203 -12.69 -11.11 3.19
C SER A 203 -12.79 -9.74 3.86
N PRO A 204 -13.26 -8.71 3.15
CA PRO A 204 -13.48 -7.37 3.69
C PRO A 204 -14.38 -7.31 4.95
N ASP A 205 -15.34 -8.22 5.07
CA ASP A 205 -16.23 -8.31 6.22
C ASP A 205 -15.47 -8.60 7.54
N ALA A 206 -14.38 -9.38 7.45
CA ALA A 206 -13.54 -9.73 8.59
C ALA A 206 -12.41 -8.73 8.85
N THR A 207 -12.16 -7.78 7.94
CA THR A 207 -10.97 -6.93 7.92
C THR A 207 -11.27 -5.44 7.72
N HIS A 208 -12.47 -5.02 8.11
CA HIS A 208 -12.90 -3.61 8.05
C HIS A 208 -12.85 -2.99 6.63
N GLY A 209 -13.20 -3.77 5.61
CA GLY A 209 -13.44 -3.25 4.27
C GLY A 209 -12.31 -3.47 3.25
N VAL A 210 -11.22 -4.15 3.60
CA VAL A 210 -10.15 -4.50 2.66
C VAL A 210 -9.91 -6.02 2.64
N TRP A 211 -9.50 -6.57 1.52
CA TRP A 211 -9.00 -7.94 1.49
C TRP A 211 -7.64 -8.03 2.18
N LEU A 212 -7.40 -9.11 2.92
CA LEU A 212 -6.12 -9.32 3.58
C LEU A 212 -5.56 -10.69 3.17
N GLU A 213 -4.55 -10.68 2.31
CA GLU A 213 -3.76 -11.86 1.98
C GLU A 213 -2.69 -12.07 3.05
N MET A 214 -2.73 -13.21 3.73
CA MET A 214 -1.65 -13.64 4.61
C MET A 214 -0.83 -14.68 3.85
N PHE A 215 0.49 -14.50 3.77
CA PHE A 215 1.35 -15.43 3.01
C PHE A 215 2.65 -15.77 3.75
N GLN A 216 3.22 -16.91 3.40
CA GLN A 216 4.55 -17.35 3.84
C GLN A 216 5.37 -17.73 2.61
N ARG A 217 6.59 -17.20 2.54
CA ARG A 217 7.59 -17.57 1.53
C ARG A 217 8.13 -18.98 1.71
#